data_ba35c7be7afca145425a3c9cd321c2f7
#
_entry.id   ba35c7be7afca145425a3c9cd321c2f7
#
_cell.length_a   1.000
_cell.length_b   1.000
_cell.length_c   1.000
_cell.angle_alpha   90.00
_cell.angle_beta   90.00
_cell.angle_gamma   90.00
#
_symmetry.space_group_name_H-M   'P 1'
#
loop_
_entity.id
_entity.type
_entity.pdbx_description
1 polymer ?
#
loop_
_entity_poly.entity_id
_entity_poly.type
_entity_poly.pdbx_seq_one_letter_code
_entity_poly.pdbx_strand_id
1 'polypeptide(L)'
;MIDTKEEQIKLLCKQLKLPTFANYADILRQSQPGADFSDLLLELLMAETAARQENQNRRRLKAAGFPFQKTLDEFDFSQLNPGVSPVFIQELASCKFIDDRKNIVMIGNPGRGKTHISIAIGLKACLQGYRVLFKNAGTLATELTEARDAYQLGRIERQLKKNGSVNSG
;
A
#
# COMPACT_ATOMS: atom_id res chain seq x y z
N MET A 1 -40.09 11.45 9.55
CA MET A 1 -40.00 10.22 10.38
C MET A 1 -38.78 9.46 9.86
N ILE A 2 -37.72 9.33 10.66
CA ILE A 2 -36.56 8.51 10.30
C ILE A 2 -37.07 7.05 10.36
N ASP A 3 -36.89 6.31 9.28
CA ASP A 3 -37.39 4.95 9.20
C ASP A 3 -36.62 4.10 10.22
N THR A 4 -37.32 3.50 11.17
CA THR A 4 -36.76 2.64 12.22
C THR A 4 -35.90 1.51 11.64
N LYS A 5 -36.21 1.06 10.42
CA LYS A 5 -35.42 0.04 9.70
C LYS A 5 -34.06 0.59 9.24
N GLU A 6 -34.01 1.82 8.74
CA GLU A 6 -32.75 2.44 8.31
C GLU A 6 -31.79 2.61 9.49
N GLU A 7 -32.27 3.03 10.63
CA GLU A 7 -31.46 3.14 11.85
C GLU A 7 -30.94 1.77 12.33
N GLN A 8 -31.78 0.75 12.27
CA GLN A 8 -31.38 -0.64 12.61
C GLN A 8 -30.29 -1.15 11.65
N ILE A 9 -30.45 -0.91 10.34
CA ILE A 9 -29.43 -1.27 9.34
C ILE A 9 -28.11 -0.59 9.65
N LYS A 10 -28.10 0.72 9.88
CA LYS A 10 -26.89 1.48 10.22
C LYS A 10 -26.23 0.97 11.49
N LEU A 11 -27.01 0.61 12.52
CA LEU A 11 -26.49 0.05 13.77
C LEU A 11 -25.81 -1.31 13.53
N LEU A 12 -26.47 -2.20 12.80
CA LEU A 12 -25.94 -3.52 12.47
C LEU A 12 -24.68 -3.42 11.58
N CYS A 13 -24.68 -2.53 10.59
CA CYS A 13 -23.51 -2.26 9.76
C CYS A 13 -22.32 -1.79 10.59
N LYS A 14 -22.55 -0.94 11.60
CA LYS A 14 -21.50 -0.50 12.53
C LYS A 14 -20.96 -1.68 13.36
N GLN A 15 -21.82 -2.53 13.90
CA GLN A 15 -21.42 -3.72 14.67
C GLN A 15 -20.62 -4.71 13.81
N LEU A 16 -21.06 -4.95 12.58
CA LEU A 16 -20.41 -5.85 11.62
C LEU A 16 -19.19 -5.22 10.92
N LYS A 17 -18.88 -3.95 11.19
CA LYS A 17 -17.80 -3.18 10.54
C LYS A 17 -17.95 -3.13 9.01
N LEU A 18 -19.16 -2.87 8.55
CA LEU A 18 -19.54 -2.75 7.13
C LEU A 18 -19.96 -1.29 6.82
N PRO A 19 -19.03 -0.31 6.83
CA PRO A 19 -19.37 1.10 6.67
C PRO A 19 -20.01 1.43 5.33
N THR A 20 -19.62 0.74 4.27
CA THR A 20 -20.18 0.95 2.92
C THR A 20 -21.64 0.51 2.85
N PHE A 21 -22.01 -0.56 3.54
CA PHE A 21 -23.39 -1.03 3.63
C PHE A 21 -24.30 -0.04 4.36
N ALA A 22 -23.76 0.78 5.25
CA ALA A 22 -24.56 1.81 5.93
C ALA A 22 -25.06 2.89 4.93
N ASN A 23 -24.42 3.00 3.76
CA ASN A 23 -24.77 3.93 2.68
C ASN A 23 -25.51 3.23 1.52
N TYR A 24 -26.16 2.08 1.79
CA TYR A 24 -26.83 1.27 0.78
C TYR A 24 -27.84 2.06 -0.06
N ALA A 25 -28.51 3.05 0.51
CA ALA A 25 -29.49 3.86 -0.20
C ALA A 25 -28.92 4.65 -1.38
N ASP A 26 -27.65 5.05 -1.30
CA ASP A 26 -26.97 5.77 -2.39
C ASP A 26 -26.61 4.78 -3.52
N ILE A 27 -26.21 3.57 -3.18
CA ILE A 27 -25.94 2.50 -4.14
C ILE A 27 -27.24 2.12 -4.86
N LEU A 28 -28.34 1.94 -4.12
CA LEU A 28 -29.65 1.65 -4.70
C LEU A 28 -30.12 2.71 -5.71
N ARG A 29 -29.81 4.00 -5.48
CA ARG A 29 -30.19 5.07 -6.40
C ARG A 29 -29.36 5.04 -7.70
N GLN A 30 -28.16 4.46 -7.65
CA GLN A 30 -27.22 4.39 -8.78
C GLN A 30 -27.36 3.08 -9.55
N SER A 31 -27.99 2.07 -8.97
CA SER A 31 -28.17 0.76 -9.58
C SER A 31 -29.14 0.82 -10.77
N GLN A 32 -28.98 -0.11 -11.70
CA GLN A 32 -29.78 -0.15 -12.91
C GLN A 32 -31.26 -0.45 -12.60
N PRO A 33 -32.21 0.19 -13.32
CA PRO A 33 -33.63 -0.17 -13.19
C PRO A 33 -33.84 -1.65 -13.49
N GLY A 34 -34.41 -2.38 -12.54
CA GLY A 34 -34.69 -3.82 -12.70
C GLY A 34 -33.63 -4.75 -12.11
N ALA A 35 -32.59 -4.20 -11.45
CA ALA A 35 -31.63 -5.02 -10.69
C ALA A 35 -32.35 -5.86 -9.64
N ASP A 36 -32.00 -7.14 -9.55
CA ASP A 36 -32.52 -8.02 -8.52
C ASP A 36 -31.75 -7.86 -7.21
N PHE A 37 -32.18 -8.59 -6.16
CA PHE A 37 -31.51 -8.53 -4.86
C PHE A 37 -30.05 -9.00 -4.92
N SER A 38 -29.74 -9.97 -5.77
CA SER A 38 -28.40 -10.53 -5.92
C SER A 38 -27.46 -9.52 -6.55
N ASP A 39 -27.94 -8.76 -7.55
CA ASP A 39 -27.17 -7.70 -8.19
C ASP A 39 -26.83 -6.59 -7.18
N LEU A 40 -27.82 -6.15 -6.40
CA LEU A 40 -27.63 -5.13 -5.38
C LEU A 40 -26.67 -5.58 -4.27
N LEU A 41 -26.79 -6.83 -3.84
CA LEU A 41 -25.88 -7.41 -2.84
C LEU A 41 -24.44 -7.48 -3.37
N LEU A 42 -24.28 -7.86 -4.64
CA LEU A 42 -22.97 -7.91 -5.30
C LEU A 42 -22.33 -6.53 -5.35
N GLU A 43 -23.08 -5.50 -5.77
CA GLU A 43 -22.59 -4.11 -5.81
C GLU A 43 -22.14 -3.64 -4.41
N LEU A 44 -22.93 -3.91 -3.37
CA LEU A 44 -22.58 -3.57 -2.00
C LEU A 44 -21.31 -4.27 -1.52
N LEU A 45 -21.15 -5.55 -1.82
CA LEU A 45 -19.97 -6.33 -1.47
C LEU A 45 -18.73 -5.85 -2.21
N MET A 46 -18.86 -5.52 -3.50
CA MET A 46 -17.78 -4.96 -4.30
C MET A 46 -17.34 -3.59 -3.77
N ALA A 47 -18.29 -2.72 -3.46
CA ALA A 47 -18.00 -1.41 -2.88
C ALA A 47 -17.30 -1.51 -1.51
N GLU A 48 -17.74 -2.40 -0.62
CA GLU A 48 -17.10 -2.65 0.68
C GLU A 48 -15.68 -3.20 0.50
N THR A 49 -15.48 -4.15 -0.41
CA THR A 49 -14.18 -4.74 -0.71
C THR A 49 -13.22 -3.69 -1.23
N ALA A 50 -13.65 -2.85 -2.18
CA ALA A 50 -12.86 -1.75 -2.73
C ALA A 50 -12.46 -0.74 -1.65
N ALA A 51 -13.41 -0.32 -0.81
CA ALA A 51 -13.15 0.61 0.29
C ALA A 51 -12.15 0.04 1.31
N ARG A 52 -12.24 -1.25 1.63
CA ARG A 52 -11.27 -1.94 2.51
C ARG A 52 -9.89 -1.99 1.89
N GLN A 53 -9.79 -2.33 0.62
CA GLN A 53 -8.52 -2.37 -0.10
C GLN A 53 -7.86 -1.00 -0.13
N GLU A 54 -8.62 0.05 -0.44
CA GLU A 54 -8.12 1.42 -0.44
C GLU A 54 -7.61 1.85 0.94
N ASN A 55 -8.38 1.57 2.01
CA ASN A 55 -7.97 1.87 3.37
C ASN A 55 -6.70 1.09 3.78
N GLN A 56 -6.56 -0.17 3.37
CA GLN A 56 -5.36 -0.96 3.61
C GLN A 56 -4.16 -0.37 2.87
N ASN A 57 -4.31 -0.02 1.60
CA ASN A 57 -3.27 0.61 0.79
C ASN A 57 -2.80 1.92 1.42
N ARG A 58 -3.73 2.77 1.82
CA ARG A 58 -3.43 4.04 2.51
C ARG A 58 -2.65 3.82 3.81
N ARG A 59 -3.02 2.80 4.60
CA ARG A 59 -2.29 2.44 5.83
C ARG A 59 -0.88 1.93 5.54
N ARG A 60 -0.69 1.09 4.49
CA ARG A 60 0.63 0.60 4.07
C ARG A 60 1.52 1.73 3.61
N LEU A 61 1.01 2.62 2.74
CA LEU A 61 1.73 3.79 2.24
C LEU A 61 2.18 4.71 3.38
N LYS A 62 1.28 4.99 4.33
CA LYS A 62 1.61 5.79 5.52
C LYS A 62 2.67 5.12 6.40
N ALA A 63 2.57 3.81 6.58
CA ALA A 63 3.51 3.05 7.41
C ALA A 63 4.89 2.90 6.76
N ALA A 64 4.97 2.97 5.43
CA ALA A 64 6.22 2.84 4.70
C ALA A 64 7.19 4.00 4.95
N GLY A 65 6.70 5.19 5.30
CA GLY A 65 7.53 6.34 5.67
C GLY A 65 8.30 6.96 4.50
N PHE A 66 7.75 6.92 3.29
CA PHE A 66 8.37 7.60 2.14
C PHE A 66 8.45 9.11 2.36
N PRO A 67 9.59 9.77 2.05
CA PRO A 67 9.75 11.21 2.22
C PRO A 67 8.89 12.03 1.26
N PHE A 68 8.56 11.46 0.11
CA PHE A 68 7.65 11.99 -0.90
C PHE A 68 7.05 10.84 -1.71
N GLN A 69 6.01 11.11 -2.45
CA GLN A 69 5.41 10.13 -3.37
C GLN A 69 5.79 10.52 -4.80
N LYS A 70 6.49 9.61 -5.48
CA LYS A 70 6.84 9.73 -6.90
C LYS A 70 6.62 8.39 -7.56
N THR A 71 5.82 8.40 -8.63
CA THR A 71 5.49 7.21 -9.40
C THR A 71 6.50 6.98 -10.53
N LEU A 72 6.46 5.81 -11.16
CA LEU A 72 7.26 5.56 -12.37
C LEU A 72 6.75 6.36 -13.58
N ASP A 73 5.46 6.72 -13.58
CA ASP A 73 4.87 7.51 -14.66
C ASP A 73 5.41 8.95 -14.69
N GLU A 74 5.88 9.44 -13.52
CA GLU A 74 6.54 10.74 -13.37
C GLU A 74 8.06 10.69 -13.61
N PHE A 75 8.60 9.48 -13.88
CA PHE A 75 10.03 9.31 -14.04
C PHE A 75 10.47 9.58 -15.47
N ASP A 76 11.45 10.48 -15.64
CA ASP A 76 12.09 10.72 -16.92
C ASP A 76 13.12 9.62 -17.23
N PHE A 77 12.74 8.67 -18.03
CA PHE A 77 13.58 7.55 -18.41
C PHE A 77 14.83 7.95 -19.22
N SER A 78 14.88 9.17 -19.75
CA SER A 78 16.10 9.70 -20.40
C SER A 78 17.27 9.88 -19.43
N GLN A 79 16.97 9.97 -18.12
CA GLN A 79 17.97 10.11 -17.05
C GLN A 79 18.66 8.79 -16.70
N LEU A 80 18.19 7.65 -17.22
CA LEU A 80 18.82 6.36 -16.96
C LEU A 80 20.24 6.29 -17.53
N ASN A 81 21.09 5.51 -16.86
CA ASN A 81 22.39 5.20 -17.40
C ASN A 81 22.25 4.35 -18.68
N PRO A 82 23.15 4.53 -19.68
CA PRO A 82 23.24 3.63 -20.81
C PRO A 82 23.36 2.17 -20.32
N GLY A 83 22.51 1.28 -20.83
CA GLY A 83 22.48 -0.14 -20.43
C GLY A 83 21.37 -0.51 -19.41
N VAL A 84 20.67 0.47 -18.84
CA VAL A 84 19.46 0.23 -18.04
C VAL A 84 18.25 0.56 -18.89
N SER A 85 17.47 -0.47 -19.27
CA SER A 85 16.28 -0.26 -20.10
C SER A 85 15.06 0.13 -19.26
N PRO A 86 14.14 0.96 -19.80
CA PRO A 86 12.84 1.21 -19.16
C PRO A 86 12.06 -0.08 -18.89
N VAL A 87 12.15 -1.07 -19.78
CA VAL A 87 11.50 -2.39 -19.63
C VAL A 87 11.99 -3.10 -18.38
N PHE A 88 13.29 -3.07 -18.10
CA PHE A 88 13.84 -3.67 -16.88
C PHE A 88 13.31 -2.99 -15.61
N ILE A 89 13.18 -1.67 -15.61
CA ILE A 89 12.57 -0.94 -14.47
C ILE A 89 11.11 -1.31 -14.30
N GLN A 90 10.35 -1.48 -15.39
CA GLN A 90 8.97 -1.96 -15.34
C GLN A 90 8.86 -3.39 -14.80
N GLU A 91 9.82 -4.26 -15.17
CA GLU A 91 9.91 -5.61 -14.62
C GLU A 91 10.16 -5.59 -13.11
N LEU A 92 11.08 -4.76 -12.62
CA LEU A 92 11.30 -4.57 -11.18
C LEU A 92 10.04 -4.07 -10.48
N ALA A 93 9.24 -3.21 -11.12
CA ALA A 93 7.97 -2.70 -10.59
C ALA A 93 6.87 -3.77 -10.50
N SER A 94 7.04 -4.92 -11.14
CA SER A 94 6.18 -6.09 -10.93
C SER A 94 6.33 -6.71 -9.54
N CYS A 95 7.38 -6.35 -8.80
CA CYS A 95 7.71 -6.82 -7.46
C CYS A 95 8.02 -8.33 -7.32
N LYS A 96 8.12 -9.07 -8.42
CA LYS A 96 8.44 -10.52 -8.41
C LYS A 96 9.75 -10.84 -7.70
N PHE A 97 10.72 -9.90 -7.72
CA PHE A 97 11.99 -10.06 -6.99
C PHE A 97 11.79 -10.27 -5.49
N ILE A 98 10.69 -9.77 -4.91
CA ILE A 98 10.36 -9.96 -3.48
C ILE A 98 10.00 -11.43 -3.23
N ASP A 99 9.16 -12.01 -4.07
CA ASP A 99 8.76 -13.42 -3.97
C ASP A 99 9.95 -14.35 -4.21
N ASP A 100 10.82 -13.95 -5.15
CA ASP A 100 12.09 -14.64 -5.44
C ASP A 100 13.16 -14.43 -4.35
N ARG A 101 12.90 -13.63 -3.34
CA ARG A 101 13.86 -13.26 -2.28
C ARG A 101 15.17 -12.66 -2.82
N LYS A 102 15.09 -11.90 -3.91
CA LYS A 102 16.22 -11.20 -4.51
C LYS A 102 16.35 -9.78 -3.98
N ASN A 103 17.58 -9.30 -3.91
CA ASN A 103 17.88 -7.92 -3.54
C ASN A 103 18.14 -7.06 -4.79
N ILE A 104 17.77 -5.78 -4.72
CA ILE A 104 18.10 -4.79 -5.74
C ILE A 104 19.15 -3.85 -5.17
N VAL A 105 20.27 -3.70 -5.89
CA VAL A 105 21.30 -2.71 -5.59
C VAL A 105 21.38 -1.73 -6.76
N MET A 106 21.21 -0.43 -6.48
CA MET A 106 21.27 0.63 -7.49
C MET A 106 22.54 1.44 -7.32
N ILE A 107 23.45 1.36 -8.28
CA ILE A 107 24.72 2.07 -8.29
C ILE A 107 24.73 3.09 -9.42
N GLY A 108 25.28 4.27 -9.18
CA GLY A 108 25.38 5.35 -10.18
C GLY A 108 25.57 6.72 -9.55
N ASN A 109 25.84 7.72 -10.38
CA ASN A 109 26.07 9.10 -9.97
C ASN A 109 24.85 9.73 -9.26
N PRO A 110 25.05 10.74 -8.41
CA PRO A 110 23.96 11.56 -7.86
C PRO A 110 23.08 12.13 -8.99
N GLY A 111 21.80 12.34 -8.70
CA GLY A 111 20.84 12.92 -9.65
C GLY A 111 20.27 11.97 -10.71
N ARG A 112 20.73 10.74 -10.83
CA ARG A 112 20.28 9.76 -11.83
C ARG A 112 18.98 9.00 -11.43
N GLY A 113 18.19 9.54 -10.55
CA GLY A 113 16.86 9.01 -10.22
C GLY A 113 16.82 7.73 -9.37
N LYS A 114 17.94 7.25 -8.80
CA LYS A 114 17.95 6.03 -7.97
C LYS A 114 16.91 6.04 -6.87
N THR A 115 16.84 7.12 -6.10
CA THR A 115 15.87 7.29 -5.02
C THR A 115 14.44 7.36 -5.54
N HIS A 116 14.21 8.03 -6.69
CA HIS A 116 12.90 8.06 -7.32
C HIS A 116 12.44 6.66 -7.70
N ILE A 117 13.28 5.89 -8.40
CA ILE A 117 12.97 4.50 -8.79
C ILE A 117 12.73 3.62 -7.56
N SER A 118 13.57 3.73 -6.51
CA SER A 118 13.39 2.96 -5.27
C SER A 118 12.04 3.26 -4.61
N ILE A 119 11.66 4.54 -4.52
CA ILE A 119 10.37 4.95 -3.96
C ILE A 119 9.22 4.46 -4.84
N ALA A 120 9.31 4.62 -6.15
CA ALA A 120 8.28 4.20 -7.08
C ALA A 120 8.02 2.67 -7.05
N ILE A 121 9.08 1.86 -6.97
CA ILE A 121 8.98 0.41 -6.76
C ILE A 121 8.35 0.11 -5.40
N GLY A 122 8.77 0.80 -4.35
CA GLY A 122 8.20 0.67 -3.01
C GLY A 122 6.71 1.02 -2.95
N LEU A 123 6.27 2.07 -3.66
CA LEU A 123 4.86 2.42 -3.80
C LEU A 123 4.07 1.30 -4.50
N LYS A 124 4.59 0.75 -5.61
CA LYS A 124 3.98 -0.40 -6.31
C LYS A 124 3.87 -1.61 -5.40
N ALA A 125 4.93 -1.92 -4.63
CA ALA A 125 4.91 -3.01 -3.65
C ALA A 125 3.82 -2.81 -2.58
N CYS A 126 3.66 -1.60 -2.02
CA CYS A 126 2.58 -1.29 -1.08
C CYS A 126 1.20 -1.56 -1.67
N LEU A 127 0.96 -1.15 -2.93
CA LEU A 127 -0.30 -1.35 -3.64
C LEU A 127 -0.59 -2.83 -3.91
N GLN A 128 0.46 -3.64 -4.13
CA GLN A 128 0.37 -5.10 -4.28
C GLN A 128 0.20 -5.85 -2.94
N GLY A 129 0.24 -5.13 -1.81
CA GLY A 129 0.00 -5.73 -0.51
C GLY A 129 1.22 -5.97 0.34
N TYR A 130 2.42 -5.76 -0.18
CA TYR A 130 3.65 -5.92 0.58
C TYR A 130 3.79 -4.84 1.67
N ARG A 131 4.46 -5.20 2.75
CA ARG A 131 4.85 -4.26 3.79
C ARG A 131 6.21 -3.68 3.43
N VAL A 132 6.25 -2.37 3.25
CA VAL A 132 7.47 -1.64 2.89
C VAL A 132 7.87 -0.73 4.04
N LEU A 133 9.18 -0.61 4.27
CA LEU A 133 9.76 0.36 5.18
C LEU A 133 10.88 1.09 4.43
N PHE A 134 10.69 2.39 4.22
CA PHE A 134 11.73 3.26 3.67
C PHE A 134 12.59 3.79 4.81
N LYS A 135 13.90 3.65 4.68
CA LYS A 135 14.85 4.19 5.66
C LYS A 135 16.03 4.83 4.92
N ASN A 136 16.41 6.01 5.37
CA ASN A 136 17.68 6.58 5.02
C ASN A 136 18.80 5.90 5.83
N ALA A 137 19.91 5.54 5.20
CA ALA A 137 20.98 4.80 5.86
C ALA A 137 21.58 5.58 7.05
N GLY A 138 21.76 6.90 6.92
CA GLY A 138 22.26 7.74 8.00
C GLY A 138 21.31 7.76 9.21
N THR A 139 20.01 7.98 8.95
CA THR A 139 18.99 7.94 10.02
C THR A 139 18.92 6.57 10.69
N LEU A 140 19.00 5.49 9.91
CA LEU A 140 19.00 4.14 10.45
C LEU A 140 20.23 3.88 11.33
N ALA A 141 21.41 4.34 10.92
CA ALA A 141 22.64 4.23 11.71
C ALA A 141 22.52 4.95 13.07
N THR A 142 21.96 6.17 13.06
CA THR A 142 21.70 6.93 14.31
C THR A 142 20.70 6.19 15.20
N GLU A 143 19.56 5.75 14.66
CA GLU A 143 18.55 4.98 15.39
C GLU A 143 19.15 3.71 16.03
N LEU A 144 20.02 3.00 15.30
CA LEU A 144 20.68 1.78 15.82
C LEU A 144 21.67 2.10 16.92
N THR A 145 22.43 3.20 16.82
CA THR A 145 23.36 3.63 17.86
C THR A 145 22.63 4.01 19.13
N GLU A 146 21.60 4.84 19.02
CA GLU A 146 20.75 5.24 20.15
C GLU A 146 20.06 4.03 20.82
N ALA A 147 19.56 3.11 20.01
CA ALA A 147 18.91 1.89 20.53
C ALA A 147 19.91 0.94 21.22
N ARG A 148 21.16 0.91 20.75
CA ARG A 148 22.22 0.17 21.42
C ARG A 148 22.48 0.75 22.81
N ASP A 149 22.63 2.06 22.89
CA ASP A 149 22.93 2.76 24.13
C ASP A 149 21.75 2.69 25.13
N ALA A 150 20.53 2.60 24.63
CA ALA A 150 19.31 2.39 25.42
C ALA A 150 18.95 0.90 25.64
N TYR A 151 19.78 -0.05 25.25
CA TYR A 151 19.50 -1.50 25.33
C TYR A 151 18.20 -1.93 24.62
N GLN A 152 17.79 -1.22 23.54
CA GLN A 152 16.53 -1.44 22.82
C GLN A 152 16.71 -2.00 21.40
N LEU A 153 17.89 -2.49 21.03
CA LEU A 153 18.16 -3.05 19.69
C LEU A 153 17.13 -4.09 19.23
N GLY A 154 16.68 -4.95 20.15
CA GLY A 154 15.67 -5.97 19.85
C GLY A 154 14.31 -5.40 19.42
N ARG A 155 14.01 -4.12 19.71
CA ARG A 155 12.81 -3.44 19.22
C ARG A 155 12.95 -3.10 17.75
N ILE A 156 14.09 -2.51 17.35
CA ILE A 156 14.36 -2.15 15.95
C ILE A 156 14.46 -3.42 15.11
N GLU A 157 15.16 -4.44 15.58
CA GLU A 157 15.27 -5.73 14.88
C GLU A 157 13.89 -6.36 14.59
N ARG A 158 12.99 -6.38 15.57
CA ARG A 158 11.61 -6.85 15.40
C ARG A 158 10.83 -6.02 14.39
N GLN A 159 11.03 -4.69 14.38
CA GLN A 159 10.40 -3.81 13.40
C GLN A 159 10.88 -4.09 11.98
N LEU A 160 12.19 -4.28 11.78
CA LEU A 160 12.78 -4.60 10.48
C LEU A 160 12.30 -5.98 10.00
N LYS A 161 12.34 -7.00 10.84
CA LYS A 161 11.87 -8.36 10.53
C LYS A 161 10.38 -8.39 10.16
N LYS A 162 9.54 -7.62 10.85
CA LYS A 162 8.09 -7.55 10.56
C LYS A 162 7.77 -6.98 9.19
N ASN A 163 8.61 -6.08 8.66
CA ASN A 163 8.44 -5.48 7.34
C ASN A 163 9.10 -6.29 6.22
N GLY A 164 9.99 -7.25 6.56
CA GLY A 164 10.60 -8.20 5.61
C GLY A 164 9.84 -9.52 5.46
N SER A 165 8.84 -9.79 6.29
CA SER A 165 8.04 -11.01 6.17
C SER A 165 6.86 -10.80 5.22
N VAL A 166 6.88 -11.49 4.09
CA VAL A 166 5.70 -11.67 3.23
C VAL A 166 4.69 -12.49 4.03
N ASN A 167 3.56 -11.89 4.41
CA ASN A 167 2.43 -12.67 4.92
C ASN A 167 1.74 -13.31 3.71
N SER A 168 2.05 -14.56 3.45
CA SER A 168 1.17 -15.47 2.72
C SER A 168 0.00 -15.79 3.65
N GLY A 169 -1.12 -15.14 3.41
CA GLY A 169 -2.39 -15.39 4.08
C GLY A 169 -3.51 -15.12 3.11
#